data_cfcf698e3a792ce836edc2e31ee27982
#
_entry.id   cfcf698e3a792ce836edc2e31ee27982
#
_cell.length_a   1.000
_cell.length_b   1.000
_cell.length_c   1.000
_cell.angle_alpha   90.00
_cell.angle_beta   90.00
_cell.angle_gamma   90.00
#
_symmetry.space_group_name_H-M   'P 1'
#
loop_
_entity.id
_entity.type
_entity.pdbx_description
1 polymer ?
#
loop_
_entity_poly.entity_id
_entity_poly.type
_entity_poly.pdbx_seq_one_letter_code
_entity_poly.pdbx_strand_id
1 'polypeptide(L)' 'MDRAEAFEKMLSDLKNQAEFEQSEMDRLKSEGKEKTATYRQYFGNRMFYKMMLDRYRQYGLLE' A
#
# COMPACT_ATOMS: atom_id res chain seq x y z
N MET A 1 20.42 -3.66 -13.07
CA MET A 1 19.47 -4.31 -12.12
C MET A 1 18.74 -5.42 -12.86
N ASP A 2 18.79 -6.64 -12.36
CA ASP A 2 18.08 -7.75 -12.99
C ASP A 2 16.59 -7.72 -12.59
N ARG A 3 15.80 -8.66 -13.15
CA ARG A 3 14.36 -8.68 -12.88
C ARG A 3 14.01 -8.96 -11.43
N ALA A 4 14.77 -9.84 -10.78
CA ALA A 4 14.52 -10.19 -9.39
C ALA A 4 14.78 -8.99 -8.49
N GLU A 5 15.88 -8.29 -8.70
CA GLU A 5 16.21 -7.10 -7.94
C GLU A 5 15.19 -5.98 -8.18
N ALA A 6 14.78 -5.79 -9.44
CA ALA A 6 13.78 -4.78 -9.78
C ALA A 6 12.44 -5.09 -9.12
N PHE A 7 12.03 -6.36 -9.11
CA PHE A 7 10.80 -6.78 -8.46
C PHE A 7 10.86 -6.56 -6.96
N GLU A 8 11.98 -6.94 -6.33
CA GLU A 8 12.13 -6.76 -4.88
C GLU A 8 12.12 -5.28 -4.49
N LYS A 9 12.76 -4.44 -5.29
CA LYS A 9 12.73 -3.00 -5.04
C LYS A 9 11.32 -2.44 -5.19
N MET A 10 10.62 -2.82 -6.23
CA MET A 10 9.23 -2.41 -6.44
C MET A 10 8.35 -2.84 -5.25
N LEU A 11 8.53 -4.07 -4.80
CA LEU A 11 7.76 -4.61 -3.68
C LEU A 11 8.04 -3.84 -2.39
N SER A 12 9.32 -3.55 -2.12
CA SER A 12 9.72 -2.75 -0.97
C SER A 12 9.11 -1.36 -1.02
N ASP A 13 9.18 -0.71 -2.19
CA ASP A 13 8.59 0.63 -2.39
C ASP A 13 7.07 0.60 -2.17
N LEU A 14 6.42 -0.45 -2.68
CA LEU A 14 4.98 -0.63 -2.52
C LEU A 14 4.60 -0.76 -1.05
N LYS A 15 5.33 -1.57 -0.29
CA LYS A 15 5.08 -1.76 1.15
C LYS A 15 5.31 -0.47 1.92
N ASN A 16 6.38 0.25 1.61
CA ASN A 16 6.68 1.52 2.26
C ASN A 16 5.59 2.56 1.97
N GLN A 17 5.12 2.60 0.74
CA GLN A 17 4.04 3.52 0.36
C GLN A 17 2.74 3.17 1.09
N ALA A 18 2.43 1.88 1.20
CA ALA A 18 1.23 1.43 1.89
C ALA A 18 1.29 1.78 3.39
N GLU A 19 2.45 1.61 4.01
CA GLU A 19 2.64 1.96 5.43
C GLU A 19 2.51 3.46 5.65
N PHE A 20 3.10 4.27 4.77
CA PHE A 20 3.00 5.72 4.85
C PHE A 20 1.54 6.16 4.76
N GLU A 21 0.80 5.64 3.79
CA GLU A 21 -0.59 6.02 3.59
C GLU A 21 -1.47 5.55 4.74
N GLN A 22 -1.17 4.38 5.31
CA GLN A 22 -1.90 3.91 6.49
C GLN A 22 -1.68 4.84 7.68
N SER A 23 -0.45 5.30 7.91
CA SER A 23 -0.15 6.27 8.96
C SER A 23 -0.91 7.57 8.76
N GLU A 24 -0.98 8.04 7.51
CA GLU A 24 -1.72 9.26 7.19
C GLU A 24 -3.22 9.08 7.40
N MET A 25 -3.77 7.90 7.05
CA MET A 25 -5.17 7.60 7.33
C MET A 25 -5.47 7.61 8.82
N ASP A 26 -4.59 7.01 9.61
CA ASP A 26 -4.75 6.97 11.07
C ASP A 26 -4.72 8.39 11.65
N ARG A 27 -3.82 9.23 11.16
CA ARG A 27 -3.73 10.63 11.58
C ARG A 27 -4.99 11.39 11.23
N LEU A 28 -5.46 11.27 9.99
CA LEU A 28 -6.67 11.95 9.54
C LEU A 28 -7.89 11.51 10.34
N LYS A 29 -7.97 10.22 10.62
CA LYS A 29 -9.06 9.67 11.42
C LYS A 29 -9.05 10.25 12.83
N SER A 30 -7.87 10.33 13.46
CA SER A 30 -7.73 10.90 14.81
C SER A 30 -8.12 12.37 14.86
N GLU A 31 -8.03 13.07 13.72
CA GLU A 31 -8.42 14.48 13.59
C GLU A 31 -9.87 14.68 13.13
N GLY A 32 -10.62 13.58 12.99
CA GLY A 32 -12.00 13.63 12.51
C GLY A 32 -12.13 13.93 11.03
N LYS A 33 -11.10 13.68 10.24
CA LYS A 33 -11.06 14.05 8.82
C LYS A 33 -11.26 12.85 7.89
N GLU A 34 -12.07 11.88 8.32
CA GLU A 34 -12.32 10.65 7.57
C GLU A 34 -13.13 10.86 6.29
N LYS A 35 -13.80 12.00 6.17
CA LYS A 35 -14.64 12.29 5.00
C LYS A 35 -13.93 13.15 3.96
N THR A 36 -12.63 13.42 4.15
CA THR A 36 -11.88 14.22 3.20
C THR A 36 -11.56 13.40 1.96
N ALA A 37 -11.33 14.10 0.84
CA ALA A 37 -10.93 13.47 -0.40
C ALA A 37 -9.60 12.72 -0.24
N THR A 38 -8.68 13.28 0.53
CA THR A 38 -7.38 12.67 0.80
C THR A 38 -7.53 11.31 1.51
N TYR A 39 -8.38 11.25 2.54
CA TYR A 39 -8.64 10.00 3.25
C TYR A 39 -9.23 8.96 2.31
N ARG A 40 -10.20 9.36 1.50
CA ARG A 40 -10.85 8.45 0.54
C ARG A 40 -9.87 7.93 -0.49
N GLN A 41 -8.95 8.79 -0.94
CA GLN A 41 -7.92 8.39 -1.89
C GLN A 41 -7.01 7.31 -1.29
N TYR A 42 -6.55 7.53 -0.05
CA TYR A 42 -5.70 6.56 0.64
C TYR A 42 -6.45 5.27 0.91
N PHE A 43 -7.72 5.36 1.25
CA PHE A 43 -8.55 4.16 1.48
C PHE A 43 -8.65 3.31 0.21
N GLY A 44 -8.89 3.94 -0.94
CA GLY A 44 -8.92 3.24 -2.22
C GLY A 44 -7.57 2.62 -2.56
N ASN A 45 -6.49 3.36 -2.34
CA ASN A 45 -5.13 2.87 -2.57
C ASN A 45 -4.81 1.66 -1.70
N ARG A 46 -5.24 1.69 -0.44
CA ARG A 46 -5.03 0.58 0.50
C ARG A 46 -5.64 -0.72 -0.05
N MET A 47 -6.86 -0.65 -0.54
CA MET A 47 -7.52 -1.81 -1.12
C MET A 47 -6.79 -2.30 -2.36
N PHE A 48 -6.31 -1.38 -3.18
CA PHE A 48 -5.54 -1.71 -4.37
C PHE A 48 -4.23 -2.41 -4.02
N TYR A 49 -3.49 -1.89 -3.04
CA TYR A 49 -2.24 -2.49 -2.58
C TYR A 49 -2.48 -3.90 -2.04
N LYS A 50 -3.55 -4.07 -1.27
CA LYS A 50 -3.90 -5.39 -0.75
C LYS A 50 -4.17 -6.38 -1.87
N MET A 51 -4.90 -5.98 -2.88
CA MET A 51 -5.17 -6.83 -4.04
C MET A 51 -3.88 -7.23 -4.76
N MET A 52 -2.98 -6.28 -4.96
CA MET A 52 -1.69 -6.55 -5.60
C MET A 52 -0.86 -7.55 -4.79
N LEU A 53 -0.76 -7.33 -3.48
CA LEU A 53 0.03 -8.20 -2.60
C LEU A 53 -0.57 -9.60 -2.52
N ASP A 54 -1.90 -9.71 -2.48
CA ASP A 54 -2.57 -11.00 -2.48
C ASP A 54 -2.29 -11.77 -3.78
N ARG A 55 -2.27 -11.06 -4.90
CA ARG A 55 -1.96 -11.67 -6.20
C ARG A 55 -0.53 -12.22 -6.20
N TYR A 56 0.42 -11.47 -5.69
CA TYR A 56 1.80 -11.92 -5.61
C TYR A 56 1.93 -13.16 -4.72
N ARG A 57 1.17 -13.22 -3.61
CA ARG A 57 1.16 -14.40 -2.74
C ARG A 57 0.63 -15.63 -3.46
N GLN A 58 -0.41 -15.45 -4.29
CA GLN A 58 -0.99 -16.55 -5.04
C GLN A 58 0.02 -17.21 -5.98
N TYR A 59 0.99 -16.45 -6.45
CA TYR A 59 2.03 -16.95 -7.33
C TYR A 59 3.31 -17.33 -6.59
N GLY A 60 3.28 -17.31 -5.26
CA GLY A 60 4.45 -17.67 -4.47
C GLY A 60 5.57 -16.64 -4.49
N LEU A 61 5.27 -15.40 -4.86
CA LEU A 61 6.26 -14.33 -4.93
C LEU A 61 6.43 -13.60 -3.61
N LEU A 62 5.56 -13.84 -2.65
CA LEU A 62 5.64 -13.34 -1.28
C LEU A 62 5.48 -14.48 -0.32
N GLU A 63 6.19 -14.39 0.80
CA GLU A 63 6.03 -15.33 1.91
C GLU A 63 4.84 -14.98 2.79
#